data_1200c6cf2c89ffe5ff3f315e441caf66
#
_entry.id   1200c6cf2c89ffe5ff3f315e441caf66
#
_cell.length_a   1.000
_cell.length_b   1.000
_cell.length_c   1.000
_cell.angle_alpha   90.00
_cell.angle_beta   90.00
_cell.angle_gamma   90.00
#
_symmetry.space_group_name_H-M   'P 1'
#
loop_
_entity.id
_entity.type
_entity.pdbx_description
1 polymer ?
#
loop_
_entity_poly.entity_id
_entity_poly.type
_entity_poly.pdbx_seq_one_letter_code
_entity_poly.pdbx_strand_id
1 'polypeptide(L)'
;MMKWFHRPKESPEPAQTPAAPERLSAIAARSDTDKISYARIYETYLDPIRERPLRFLEIGIGGYRDPKAGGASLRMWREYLPNALIHGLDLHDKSSHAEPRI
;
A
#
# COMPACT_ATOMS: atom_id res chain seq x y z
N MET A 1 -54.22 30.31 -0.48
CA MET A 1 -54.00 28.91 -0.08
C MET A 1 -52.64 28.45 -0.53
N MET A 2 -51.66 28.35 0.38
CA MET A 2 -50.32 27.92 0.02
C MET A 2 -50.31 26.42 -0.15
N LYS A 3 -50.02 25.96 -1.38
CA LYS A 3 -49.71 24.56 -1.61
C LYS A 3 -48.27 24.29 -1.19
N TRP A 4 -48.14 23.47 -0.16
CA TRP A 4 -46.83 23.06 0.29
C TRP A 4 -46.38 21.90 -0.60
N PHE A 5 -45.34 22.14 -1.42
CA PHE A 5 -44.69 21.05 -2.17
C PHE A 5 -43.54 20.52 -1.33
N HIS A 6 -43.79 19.35 -0.76
CA HIS A 6 -42.71 18.56 -0.24
C HIS A 6 -41.98 17.92 -1.43
N ARG A 7 -40.81 18.44 -1.78
CA ARG A 7 -39.90 17.69 -2.65
C ARG A 7 -39.56 16.39 -1.91
N PRO A 8 -39.89 15.19 -2.44
CA PRO A 8 -39.34 14.00 -1.86
C PRO A 8 -37.82 14.18 -1.82
N LYS A 9 -37.23 14.04 -0.66
CA LYS A 9 -35.77 13.94 -0.56
C LYS A 9 -35.38 12.90 -1.59
N GLU A 10 -34.62 13.33 -2.60
CA GLU A 10 -33.94 12.36 -3.44
C GLU A 10 -33.29 11.37 -2.50
N SER A 11 -33.63 10.09 -2.67
CA SER A 11 -32.96 9.03 -1.94
C SER A 11 -31.48 9.29 -2.07
N PRO A 12 -30.71 9.42 -0.97
CA PRO A 12 -29.28 9.59 -1.10
C PRO A 12 -28.80 8.52 -2.06
N GLU A 13 -28.05 8.92 -3.09
CA GLU A 13 -27.38 7.96 -3.95
C GLU A 13 -26.77 6.90 -3.04
N PRO A 14 -26.98 5.60 -3.33
CA PRO A 14 -26.37 4.57 -2.52
C PRO A 14 -24.90 4.91 -2.41
N ALA A 15 -24.40 5.01 -1.17
CA ALA A 15 -23.00 5.29 -0.92
C ALA A 15 -22.21 4.41 -1.86
N GLN A 16 -21.45 5.02 -2.76
CA GLN A 16 -20.61 4.28 -3.68
C GLN A 16 -19.77 3.34 -2.82
N THR A 17 -19.92 2.05 -3.03
CA THR A 17 -19.06 1.06 -2.40
C THR A 17 -17.63 1.48 -2.73
N PRO A 18 -16.76 1.76 -1.74
CA PRO A 18 -15.38 2.10 -2.02
C PRO A 18 -14.81 1.04 -2.96
N ALA A 19 -14.11 1.47 -4.00
CA ALA A 19 -13.39 0.55 -4.86
C ALA A 19 -12.56 -0.39 -3.98
N ALA A 20 -12.56 -1.68 -4.30
CA ALA A 20 -11.70 -2.64 -3.61
C ALA A 20 -10.25 -2.14 -3.65
N PRO A 21 -9.50 -2.23 -2.55
CA PRO A 21 -8.12 -1.82 -2.52
C PRO A 21 -7.30 -2.61 -3.57
N GLU A 22 -6.34 -1.94 -4.18
CA GLU A 22 -5.49 -2.53 -5.20
C GLU A 22 -4.74 -3.74 -4.65
N ARG A 23 -4.69 -4.81 -5.41
CA ARG A 23 -3.99 -6.03 -5.02
C ARG A 23 -2.48 -5.82 -4.99
N LEU A 24 -1.79 -6.52 -4.08
CA LEU A 24 -0.33 -6.47 -4.01
C LEU A 24 0.32 -6.89 -5.34
N SER A 25 -0.23 -7.90 -6.02
CA SER A 25 0.27 -8.32 -7.33
C SER A 25 0.23 -7.21 -8.38
N ALA A 26 -0.80 -6.38 -8.37
CA ALA A 26 -0.91 -5.23 -9.27
C ALA A 26 0.09 -4.12 -8.91
N ILE A 27 0.24 -3.83 -7.62
CA ILE A 27 1.23 -2.86 -7.14
C ILE A 27 2.65 -3.33 -7.48
N ALA A 28 2.96 -4.59 -7.22
CA ALA A 28 4.26 -5.19 -7.53
C ALA A 28 4.59 -5.11 -9.03
N ALA A 29 3.60 -5.36 -9.90
CA ALA A 29 3.79 -5.33 -11.34
C ALA A 29 4.25 -3.96 -11.87
N ARG A 30 3.87 -2.86 -11.20
CA ARG A 30 4.25 -1.49 -11.59
C ARG A 30 5.36 -0.87 -10.74
N SER A 31 5.88 -1.61 -9.77
CA SER A 31 6.83 -1.09 -8.77
C SER A 31 8.29 -1.44 -9.06
N ASP A 32 8.57 -2.09 -10.18
CA ASP A 32 9.92 -2.54 -10.57
C ASP A 32 10.63 -3.36 -9.47
N THR A 33 9.87 -4.21 -8.80
CA THR A 33 10.35 -5.10 -7.73
C THR A 33 10.42 -6.55 -8.18
N ASP A 34 11.35 -7.31 -7.60
CA ASP A 34 11.44 -8.76 -7.76
C ASP A 34 10.35 -9.53 -7.00
N LYS A 35 9.56 -8.85 -6.17
CA LYS A 35 8.52 -9.47 -5.34
C LYS A 35 7.28 -9.92 -6.12
N ILE A 36 7.17 -9.60 -7.39
CA ILE A 36 6.00 -9.95 -8.20
C ILE A 36 5.70 -11.46 -8.17
N SER A 37 6.72 -12.30 -8.20
CA SER A 37 6.57 -13.77 -8.18
C SER A 37 6.01 -14.30 -6.87
N TYR A 38 6.14 -13.55 -5.79
CA TYR A 38 5.70 -13.92 -4.45
C TYR A 38 4.47 -13.17 -3.97
N ALA A 39 3.97 -12.22 -4.74
CA ALA A 39 2.92 -11.31 -4.32
C ALA A 39 1.67 -12.03 -3.82
N ARG A 40 1.24 -13.09 -4.49
CA ARG A 40 0.05 -13.86 -4.09
C ARG A 40 0.23 -14.56 -2.74
N ILE A 41 1.44 -15.02 -2.45
CA ILE A 41 1.76 -15.64 -1.16
C ILE A 41 1.68 -14.59 -0.06
N TYR A 42 2.29 -13.44 -0.27
CA TYR A 42 2.21 -12.33 0.68
C TYR A 42 0.77 -11.85 0.90
N GLU A 43 -0.02 -11.74 -0.14
CA GLU A 43 -1.44 -11.36 -0.03
C GLU A 43 -2.20 -12.28 0.93
N THR A 44 -1.96 -13.60 0.84
CA THR A 44 -2.62 -14.58 1.70
C THR A 44 -2.45 -14.26 3.18
N TYR A 45 -1.27 -13.83 3.58
CA TYR A 45 -0.95 -13.55 4.97
C TYR A 45 -1.21 -12.11 5.39
N LEU A 46 -1.07 -11.15 4.47
CA LEU A 46 -1.10 -9.73 4.78
C LEU A 46 -2.47 -9.08 4.55
N ASP A 47 -3.27 -9.57 3.60
CA ASP A 47 -4.60 -8.99 3.33
C ASP A 47 -5.47 -8.91 4.60
N PRO A 48 -5.52 -9.93 5.47
CA PRO A 48 -6.33 -9.86 6.69
C PRO A 48 -5.93 -8.78 7.67
N ILE A 49 -4.68 -8.31 7.61
CA ILE A 49 -4.13 -7.30 8.53
C ILE A 49 -3.73 -6.01 7.83
N ARG A 50 -4.00 -5.89 6.55
CA ARG A 50 -3.54 -4.81 5.66
C ARG A 50 -3.82 -3.40 6.20
N GLU A 51 -4.97 -3.19 6.80
CA GLU A 51 -5.41 -1.87 7.28
C GLU A 51 -4.91 -1.54 8.70
N ARG A 52 -4.26 -2.48 9.36
CA ARG A 52 -3.77 -2.26 10.72
C ARG A 52 -2.57 -1.32 10.74
N PRO A 53 -2.36 -0.57 11.85
CA PRO A 53 -1.16 0.25 12.05
C PRO A 53 0.04 -0.64 12.38
N LEU A 54 0.60 -1.27 11.37
CA LEU A 54 1.69 -2.23 11.50
C LEU A 54 3.05 -1.53 11.52
N ARG A 55 4.03 -2.19 12.10
CA ARG A 55 5.45 -1.97 11.84
C ARG A 55 5.94 -3.13 10.98
N PHE A 56 6.39 -2.82 9.80
CA PHE A 56 6.80 -3.79 8.80
C PHE A 56 8.30 -3.65 8.54
N LEU A 57 9.02 -4.75 8.63
CA LEU A 57 10.46 -4.78 8.40
C LEU A 57 10.79 -5.68 7.21
N GLU A 58 11.52 -5.13 6.26
CA GLU A 58 12.15 -5.89 5.18
C GLU A 58 13.65 -5.95 5.41
N ILE A 59 14.20 -7.16 5.41
CA ILE A 59 15.64 -7.40 5.55
C ILE A 59 16.21 -7.72 4.17
N GLY A 60 17.20 -6.92 3.75
CA GLY A 60 17.73 -6.97 2.39
C GLY A 60 16.85 -6.23 1.40
N ILE A 61 17.16 -4.96 1.15
CA ILE A 61 16.31 -4.10 0.31
C ILE A 61 16.79 -3.97 -1.13
N GLY A 62 17.80 -4.78 -1.51
CA GLY A 62 18.30 -4.89 -2.88
C GLY A 62 19.35 -3.84 -3.27
N GLY A 63 19.87 -3.97 -4.49
CA GLY A 63 20.81 -3.02 -5.05
C GLY A 63 22.25 -3.17 -4.54
N TYR A 64 22.52 -4.18 -3.75
CA TYR A 64 23.85 -4.47 -3.23
C TYR A 64 24.55 -3.23 -2.62
N ARG A 65 25.78 -2.91 -3.06
CA ARG A 65 26.59 -1.80 -2.52
C ARG A 65 26.16 -0.42 -3.03
N ASP A 66 25.38 -0.34 -4.11
CA ASP A 66 24.93 0.95 -4.63
C ASP A 66 23.91 1.56 -3.67
N PRO A 67 24.20 2.69 -3.01
CA PRO A 67 23.31 3.29 -2.03
C PRO A 67 21.99 3.79 -2.63
N LYS A 68 21.96 4.01 -3.95
CA LYS A 68 20.77 4.51 -4.67
C LYS A 68 19.94 3.40 -5.28
N ALA A 69 20.50 2.20 -5.44
CA ALA A 69 19.80 1.06 -6.00
C ALA A 69 19.02 0.28 -4.94
N GLY A 70 18.06 -0.48 -5.35
CA GLY A 70 17.15 -1.19 -4.46
C GLY A 70 16.01 -0.34 -3.92
N GLY A 71 15.34 -0.80 -2.90
CA GLY A 71 14.29 -0.06 -2.21
C GLY A 71 12.91 -0.04 -2.91
N ALA A 72 12.78 -0.60 -4.09
CA ALA A 72 11.50 -0.63 -4.81
C ALA A 72 10.41 -1.36 -4.02
N SER A 73 10.76 -2.45 -3.35
CA SER A 73 9.82 -3.19 -2.51
C SER A 73 9.37 -2.41 -1.27
N LEU A 74 10.22 -1.56 -0.70
CA LEU A 74 9.80 -0.70 0.42
C LEU A 74 8.65 0.22 0.02
N ARG A 75 8.72 0.82 -1.16
CA ARG A 75 7.67 1.68 -1.71
C ARG A 75 6.42 0.87 -2.05
N MET A 76 6.58 -0.34 -2.56
CA MET A 76 5.49 -1.28 -2.77
C MET A 76 4.75 -1.59 -1.46
N TRP A 77 5.50 -1.91 -0.39
CA TRP A 77 4.91 -2.19 0.93
C TRP A 77 4.20 -0.97 1.50
N ARG A 78 4.79 0.22 1.39
CA ARG A 78 4.16 1.46 1.84
C ARG A 78 2.80 1.69 1.18
N GLU A 79 2.70 1.41 -0.09
CA GLU A 79 1.48 1.57 -0.87
C GLU A 79 0.44 0.51 -0.52
N TYR A 80 0.87 -0.74 -0.38
CA TYR A 80 -0.02 -1.85 -0.05
C TYR A 80 -0.53 -1.80 1.40
N LEU A 81 0.28 -1.32 2.34
CA LEU A 81 -0.01 -1.24 3.76
C LEU A 81 -0.20 0.24 4.17
N PRO A 82 -1.41 0.81 3.99
CA PRO A 82 -1.59 2.26 4.05
C PRO A 82 -1.36 2.88 5.42
N ASN A 83 -1.45 2.08 6.49
CA ASN A 83 -1.29 2.55 7.87
C ASN A 83 0.00 2.05 8.53
N ALA A 84 0.87 1.38 7.78
CA ALA A 84 2.10 0.84 8.33
C ALA A 84 3.25 1.84 8.30
N LEU A 85 4.17 1.65 9.24
CA LEU A 85 5.54 2.15 9.15
C LEU A 85 6.40 1.06 8.53
N ILE A 86 7.09 1.39 7.45
CA ILE A 86 7.93 0.46 6.72
C ILE A 86 9.39 0.69 7.12
N HIS A 87 10.07 -0.36 7.49
CA HIS A 87 11.48 -0.33 7.86
C HIS A 87 12.26 -1.23 6.91
N GLY A 88 13.37 -0.71 6.41
CA GLY A 88 14.34 -1.49 5.65
C GLY A 88 15.61 -1.71 6.45
N LEU A 89 16.17 -2.89 6.39
CA LEU A 89 17.46 -3.22 6.95
C LEU A 89 18.35 -3.83 5.87
N ASP A 90 19.54 -3.32 5.72
CA ASP A 90 20.51 -3.83 4.75
C ASP A 90 21.92 -3.84 5.35
N LEU A 91 22.81 -4.65 4.76
CA LEU A 91 24.24 -4.65 5.10
C LEU A 91 24.94 -3.37 4.67
N HIS A 92 24.42 -2.73 3.65
CA HIS A 92 24.95 -1.50 3.09
C HIS A 92 24.11 -0.30 3.53
N ASP A 93 24.71 0.88 3.58
CA ASP A 93 23.99 2.11 3.87
C ASP A 93 22.99 2.41 2.76
N LYS A 94 21.71 2.29 3.09
CA LYS A 94 20.56 2.54 2.22
C LYS A 94 19.70 3.70 2.72
N SER A 95 20.24 4.53 3.60
CA SER A 95 19.50 5.64 4.24
C SER A 95 18.94 6.65 3.24
N SER A 96 19.49 6.72 2.01
CA SER A 96 18.95 7.55 0.93
C SER A 96 17.54 7.15 0.47
N HIS A 97 17.07 5.95 0.82
CA HIS A 97 15.71 5.50 0.53
C HIS A 97 14.68 5.93 1.58
N ALA A 98 15.10 6.62 2.63
CA ALA A 98 14.18 7.13 3.64
C ALA A 98 13.20 8.14 3.02
N GLU A 99 11.93 7.89 3.22
CA GLU A 99 10.80 8.68 2.75
C GLU A 99 9.70 8.67 3.82
N PRO A 100 8.64 9.50 3.71
CA PRO A 100 7.53 9.42 4.66
C PRO A 100 6.98 8.00 4.78
N ARG A 101 6.95 7.49 5.99
CA ARG A 101 6.59 6.12 6.40
C ARG A 101 7.60 5.02 5.98
N ILE A 102 8.76 5.39 5.45
CA ILE A 102 9.87 4.46 5.19
C ILE A 102 11.09 4.87 5.99
#